data_4a33ebaccf729a698585f99abc760b31
#
_entry.id   4a33ebaccf729a698585f99abc760b31
#
_cell.length_a   1.000
_cell.length_b   1.000
_cell.length_c   1.000
_cell.angle_alpha   90.00
_cell.angle_beta   90.00
_cell.angle_gamma   90.00
#
_symmetry.space_group_name_H-M   'P 1'
#
loop_
_entity.id
_entity.type
_entity.pdbx_description
1 polymer ?
#
loop_
_entity_poly.entity_id
_entity_poly.type
_entity_poly.pdbx_seq_one_letter_code
_entity_poly.pdbx_strand_id
1 'polypeptide(L)' 'MKKKDFRKLKLKKKYEVLRKDGKHLANRHHGSFLCSLYDFHGYYVESWKPAGINIIQWIEVVNRDEIVDSYLEHFKIN' A
#
# COMPACT_ATOMS: atom_id res chain seq x y z
N MET A 1 -6.03 -13.86 4.54
CA MET A 1 -6.23 -13.86 3.07
C MET A 1 -4.88 -14.01 2.38
N LYS A 2 -4.79 -14.90 1.40
CA LYS A 2 -3.56 -15.12 0.65
C LYS A 2 -3.39 -14.05 -0.42
N LYS A 3 -2.12 -13.78 -0.80
CA LYS A 3 -1.80 -12.79 -1.85
C LYS A 3 -2.62 -12.99 -3.12
N LYS A 4 -2.70 -14.22 -3.62
CA LYS A 4 -3.41 -14.48 -4.88
C LYS A 4 -4.89 -14.18 -4.78
N ASP A 5 -5.47 -14.41 -3.62
CA ASP A 5 -6.90 -14.12 -3.39
C ASP A 5 -7.13 -12.61 -3.34
N PHE A 6 -6.24 -11.89 -2.68
CA PHE A 6 -6.27 -10.44 -2.62
C PHE A 6 -6.16 -9.83 -4.03
N ARG A 7 -5.22 -10.33 -4.83
CA ARG A 7 -5.00 -9.81 -6.20
C ARG A 7 -6.22 -9.95 -7.10
N LYS A 8 -7.08 -10.91 -6.83
CA LYS A 8 -8.30 -11.15 -7.62
C LYS A 8 -9.44 -10.19 -7.26
N LEU A 9 -9.35 -9.51 -6.14
CA LEU A 9 -10.41 -8.62 -5.70
C LEU A 9 -10.47 -7.37 -6.57
N LYS A 10 -11.66 -6.81 -6.71
CA LYS A 10 -11.84 -5.49 -7.32
C LYS A 10 -11.36 -4.42 -6.36
N LEU A 11 -11.03 -3.26 -6.87
CA LEU A 11 -10.48 -2.16 -6.08
C LEU A 11 -11.28 -1.83 -4.83
N LYS A 12 -12.59 -1.73 -4.96
CA LYS A 12 -13.46 -1.42 -3.83
C LYS A 12 -13.34 -2.47 -2.72
N LYS A 13 -13.29 -3.75 -3.10
CA LYS A 13 -13.16 -4.84 -2.13
C LYS A 13 -11.78 -4.88 -1.52
N LYS A 14 -10.74 -4.62 -2.30
CA LYS A 14 -9.39 -4.48 -1.77
C LYS A 14 -9.33 -3.41 -0.70
N TYR A 15 -9.94 -2.27 -0.97
CA TYR A 15 -9.98 -1.16 -0.01
C TYR A 15 -10.68 -1.57 1.28
N GLU A 16 -11.84 -2.23 1.17
CA GLU A 16 -12.60 -2.65 2.34
C GLU A 16 -11.82 -3.60 3.24
N VAL A 17 -11.20 -4.64 2.67
CA VAL A 17 -10.43 -5.61 3.47
C VAL A 17 -9.15 -5.01 4.01
N LEU A 18 -8.51 -4.15 3.24
CA LEU A 18 -7.29 -3.46 3.68
C LEU A 18 -7.59 -2.52 4.85
N ARG A 19 -8.67 -1.80 4.78
CA ARG A 19 -9.09 -0.90 5.85
C ARG A 19 -9.40 -1.65 7.14
N LYS A 20 -10.00 -2.83 7.00
CA LYS A 20 -10.38 -3.65 8.15
C LYS A 20 -9.18 -4.31 8.82
N ASP A 21 -8.32 -4.93 8.03
CA ASP A 21 -7.25 -5.79 8.56
C ASP A 21 -5.83 -5.27 8.31
N GLY A 22 -5.68 -4.23 7.51
CA GLY A 22 -4.36 -3.68 7.21
C GLY A 22 -3.83 -2.80 8.32
N LYS A 23 -2.53 -2.88 8.55
CA LYS A 23 -1.83 -2.02 9.50
C LYS A 23 -1.00 -1.02 8.71
N HIS A 24 -1.33 0.26 8.82
CA HIS A 24 -0.60 1.33 8.13
C HIS A 24 0.83 1.45 8.68
N LEU A 25 1.80 1.47 7.79
CA LEU A 25 3.22 1.53 8.15
C LEU A 25 3.88 2.85 7.78
N ALA A 26 3.66 3.33 6.56
CA ALA A 26 4.36 4.52 6.06
C ALA A 26 3.65 5.12 4.86
N ASN A 27 4.00 6.36 4.53
CA ASN A 27 3.54 7.02 3.32
C ASN A 27 4.75 7.49 2.51
N ARG A 28 4.58 7.61 1.20
CA ARG A 28 5.57 8.25 0.34
C ARG A 28 4.86 9.01 -0.77
N HIS A 29 5.55 9.99 -1.33
CA HIS A 29 5.08 10.66 -2.53
C HIS A 29 5.79 10.08 -3.73
N HIS A 30 5.05 9.83 -4.80
CA HIS A 30 5.61 9.39 -6.07
C HIS A 30 4.94 10.18 -7.19
N GLY A 31 5.66 11.15 -7.74
CA GLY A 31 5.07 12.08 -8.70
C GLY A 31 3.89 12.81 -8.04
N SER A 32 2.73 12.74 -8.68
CA SER A 32 1.50 13.35 -8.18
C SER A 32 0.70 12.46 -7.24
N PHE A 33 1.25 11.32 -6.86
CA PHE A 33 0.53 10.36 -6.02
C PHE A 33 1.04 10.34 -4.59
N LEU A 34 0.11 10.12 -3.68
CA LEU A 34 0.43 9.74 -2.31
C LEU A 34 0.22 8.24 -2.19
N CYS A 35 1.29 7.54 -1.81
CA CYS A 35 1.26 6.09 -1.63
C CYS A 35 1.29 5.75 -0.14
N SER A 36 0.48 4.79 0.26
CA SER A 36 0.42 4.33 1.64
C SER A 36 0.74 2.85 1.71
N LEU A 37 1.65 2.50 2.60
CA LEU A 37 2.12 1.12 2.78
C LEU A 37 1.45 0.50 3.99
N TYR A 38 1.01 -0.75 3.82
CA TYR A 38 0.34 -1.52 4.86
C TYR A 38 0.96 -2.90 5.02
N ASP A 39 0.99 -3.37 6.25
CA ASP A 39 1.15 -4.80 6.54
C ASP A 39 -0.25 -5.40 6.53
N PHE A 40 -0.46 -6.40 5.70
CA PHE A 40 -1.75 -7.04 5.54
C PHE A 40 -1.56 -8.55 5.54
N HIS A 41 -1.98 -9.20 6.63
CA HIS A 41 -1.85 -10.66 6.79
C HIS A 41 -0.44 -11.20 6.54
N GLY A 42 0.58 -10.44 6.96
CA GLY A 42 1.97 -10.86 6.85
C GLY A 42 2.64 -10.56 5.51
N TYR A 43 1.97 -9.86 4.62
CA TYR A 43 2.58 -9.37 3.38
C TYR A 43 2.26 -7.88 3.22
N TYR A 44 2.90 -7.23 2.26
CA TYR A 44 2.79 -5.78 2.10
C TYR A 44 1.86 -5.40 0.96
N VAL A 45 1.06 -4.38 1.21
CA VAL A 45 0.11 -3.84 0.24
C VAL A 45 0.29 -2.33 0.19
N GLU A 46 0.26 -1.76 -1.00
CA GLU A 46 0.38 -0.33 -1.19
C GLU A 46 -0.85 0.23 -1.89
N SER A 47 -1.39 1.32 -1.35
CA SER A 47 -2.49 2.05 -1.99
C SER A 47 -1.96 3.33 -2.61
N TRP A 48 -2.55 3.73 -3.73
CA TRP A 48 -2.17 4.91 -4.49
C TRP A 48 -3.37 5.83 -4.67
N LYS A 49 -3.21 7.10 -4.31
CA LYS A 49 -4.21 8.12 -4.59
C LYS A 49 -3.55 9.40 -5.06
N PRO A 50 -4.20 10.19 -5.95
CA PRO A 50 -3.65 11.48 -6.34
C PRO A 50 -3.53 12.41 -5.14
N ALA A 51 -2.44 13.16 -5.04
CA ALA A 51 -2.27 14.15 -3.99
C ALA A 51 -3.39 15.19 -4.09
N GLY A 52 -4.01 15.49 -2.96
CA GLY A 52 -5.10 16.46 -2.90
C GLY A 52 -6.48 15.93 -3.25
N ILE A 53 -6.56 14.68 -3.70
CA ILE A 53 -7.83 14.02 -4.03
C ILE A 53 -7.95 12.77 -3.17
N ASN A 54 -9.01 12.67 -2.39
CA ASN A 54 -9.15 11.55 -1.47
C ASN A 54 -9.88 10.36 -2.10
N ILE A 55 -9.39 9.95 -3.27
CA ILE A 55 -9.93 8.79 -4.01
C ILE A 55 -8.77 7.89 -4.39
N ILE A 56 -8.78 6.66 -3.87
CA ILE A 56 -7.73 5.68 -4.19
C ILE A 56 -7.92 5.20 -5.63
N GLN A 57 -6.83 5.24 -6.41
CA GLN A 57 -6.83 4.82 -7.81
C GLN A 57 -6.52 3.34 -7.98
N TRP A 58 -5.60 2.80 -7.18
CA TRP A 58 -5.34 1.37 -7.18
C TRP A 58 -4.67 0.93 -5.88
N ILE A 59 -4.71 -0.37 -5.67
CA ILE A 59 -4.13 -1.04 -4.51
C ILE A 59 -3.44 -2.30 -5.04
N GLU A 60 -2.19 -2.50 -4.64
CA GLU A 60 -1.42 -3.63 -5.12
C GLU A 60 -0.57 -4.27 -4.03
N VAL A 61 -0.32 -5.57 -4.19
CA VAL A 61 0.65 -6.28 -3.35
C VAL A 61 2.05 -5.88 -3.83
N VAL A 62 2.92 -5.54 -2.89
CA VAL A 62 4.30 -5.16 -3.21
C VAL A 62 5.26 -6.08 -2.46
N ASN A 63 6.43 -6.32 -3.06
CA ASN A 63 7.43 -7.15 -2.41
C ASN A 63 8.37 -6.30 -1.55
N ARG A 64 9.13 -6.99 -0.70
CA ARG A 64 10.03 -6.33 0.25
C ARG A 64 11.09 -5.48 -0.44
N ASP A 65 11.62 -5.92 -1.57
CA ASP A 65 12.67 -5.19 -2.27
C ASP A 65 12.16 -3.85 -2.79
N GLU A 66 10.93 -3.85 -3.33
CA GLU A 66 10.26 -2.63 -3.78
C GLU A 66 10.07 -1.65 -2.62
N ILE A 67 9.72 -2.17 -1.45
CA ILE A 67 9.51 -1.35 -0.25
C ILE A 67 10.80 -0.71 0.21
N VAL A 68 11.88 -1.47 0.26
CA VAL A 68 13.18 -0.95 0.69
C VAL A 68 13.59 0.21 -0.21
N ASP A 69 13.47 0.05 -1.53
CA ASP A 69 13.85 1.10 -2.47
C ASP A 69 12.93 2.32 -2.38
N SER A 70 11.62 2.10 -2.24
CA SER A 70 10.62 3.18 -2.28
C SER A 70 10.48 3.93 -0.97
N TYR A 71 10.72 3.27 0.14
CA TYR A 71 10.53 3.84 1.49
C TYR A 71 11.82 3.93 2.29
N LEU A 72 12.96 3.97 1.61
CA LEU A 72 14.27 3.97 2.26
C LEU A 72 14.41 5.06 3.32
N GLU A 73 13.92 6.26 3.05
CA GLU A 73 14.00 7.37 3.98
C GLU A 73 13.24 7.12 5.28
N HIS A 74 12.16 6.35 5.20
CA HIS A 74 11.36 6.02 6.39
C HIS A 74 12.04 5.02 7.31
N PHE A 75 12.98 4.25 6.77
CA PHE A 75 13.71 3.24 7.52
C PHE A 75 15.12 3.67 7.86
N LYS A 76 15.49 4.86 7.47
CA LYS A 76 16.83 5.40 7.72
C LYS A 76 16.96 5.82 9.18
N ILE A 77 17.98 5.29 9.82
CA ILE A 77 18.29 5.62 11.20
C ILE A 77 19.50 6.56 11.19
N ASN A 78 19.32 7.70 11.78
CA ASN A 78 20.41 8.68 11.93
C ASN A 78 20.88 8.74 13.36
#